data_5e58bfb019d42ff6c2354af2b3fc1320
#
_entry.id   5e58bfb019d42ff6c2354af2b3fc1320
#
_cell.length_a   1.000
_cell.length_b   1.000
_cell.length_c   1.000
_cell.angle_alpha   90.00
_cell.angle_beta   90.00
_cell.angle_gamma   90.00
#
_symmetry.space_group_name_H-M   'P 1'
#
loop_
_entity.id
_entity.type
_entity.pdbx_description
1 polymer ?
#
loop_
_entity_poly.entity_id
_entity_poly.type
_entity_poly.pdbx_seq_one_letter_code
_entity_poly.pdbx_strand_id
1 'polypeptide(L)'
;LYIAENNRILTTLVAPAYIALADAVFLLSGSGTHEGGLCELPSGGAYYLYLLRHNTGTSRTPEEIQVLLSDRFQLCYQNLQALVETYREQTGNTSISLQDIPAFPFQDAQEVLADLQQRIQTDFPPLDALTKTLPTCRTKAVAESMEEFTSPAFYLTPPIDDMGDNVIYVNNASTSPGLELYTTLAHEGYPGHLYQTVYSQLYENSRTKNPVRSALFYGGFVEGWAYYVENISYGYASDVLLANGASNITPLLVDIACLERNLQVNLYCLLDLSIHYYGATRQDIYRSLAAFGISDKDTADAIYDYIRTEPTTYLKYYLGYLEILSLQDKAKELWGQDYTPLRFHTFLLQAGPSDFSNLEKRLTETPITRTTIAYTQTEKKLAMR
;
A
#
# COMPACT_ATOMS: atom_id res chain seq x y z
N LEU A 1 11.50 -32.13 23.18
CA LEU A 1 10.09 -32.34 23.57
C LEU A 1 9.14 -31.47 22.75
N TYR A 2 9.28 -30.15 22.75
CA TYR A 2 8.38 -29.25 22.05
C TYR A 2 8.37 -29.43 20.52
N ILE A 3 9.50 -29.68 19.87
CA ILE A 3 9.57 -29.93 18.43
C ILE A 3 8.78 -31.20 18.04
N ALA A 4 8.94 -32.28 18.81
CA ALA A 4 8.22 -33.52 18.54
C ALA A 4 6.71 -33.34 18.73
N GLU A 5 6.29 -32.63 19.78
CA GLU A 5 4.89 -32.34 20.04
C GLU A 5 4.30 -31.39 18.99
N ASN A 6 5.05 -30.37 18.57
CA ASN A 6 4.63 -29.48 17.48
C ASN A 6 4.42 -30.27 16.18
N ASN A 7 5.38 -31.11 15.80
CA ASN A 7 5.24 -31.95 14.62
C ASN A 7 4.02 -32.91 14.71
N ARG A 8 3.80 -33.49 15.91
CA ARG A 8 2.60 -34.32 16.11
C ARG A 8 1.32 -33.51 15.93
N ILE A 9 1.21 -32.33 16.53
CA ILE A 9 0.04 -31.45 16.38
C ILE A 9 -0.17 -31.06 14.92
N LEU A 10 0.89 -30.64 14.23
CA LEU A 10 0.81 -30.26 12.80
C LEU A 10 0.26 -31.42 11.94
N THR A 11 0.80 -32.62 12.13
CA THR A 11 0.44 -33.77 11.29
C THR A 11 -0.88 -34.44 11.67
N THR A 12 -1.25 -34.46 12.97
CA THR A 12 -2.42 -35.21 13.42
C THR A 12 -3.66 -34.37 13.69
N LEU A 13 -3.50 -33.03 13.82
CA LEU A 13 -4.61 -32.11 14.09
C LEU A 13 -4.72 -31.02 13.03
N VAL A 14 -3.66 -30.28 12.76
CA VAL A 14 -3.72 -29.09 11.89
C VAL A 14 -3.97 -29.52 10.43
N ALA A 15 -3.11 -30.37 9.86
CA ALA A 15 -3.28 -30.80 8.47
C ALA A 15 -4.63 -31.50 8.22
N PRO A 16 -5.11 -32.45 9.05
CA PRO A 16 -6.44 -33.02 8.91
C PRO A 16 -7.58 -31.99 9.03
N ALA A 17 -7.44 -30.96 9.89
CA ALA A 17 -8.43 -29.90 10.01
C ALA A 17 -8.55 -29.07 8.73
N TYR A 18 -7.42 -28.74 8.08
CA TYR A 18 -7.43 -28.07 6.77
C TYR A 18 -8.03 -28.92 5.67
N ILE A 19 -7.74 -30.22 5.65
CA ILE A 19 -8.37 -31.15 4.68
C ILE A 19 -9.88 -31.19 4.89
N ALA A 20 -10.34 -31.33 6.14
CA ALA A 20 -11.78 -31.34 6.44
C ALA A 20 -12.46 -30.01 6.07
N LEU A 21 -11.78 -28.88 6.25
CA LEU A 21 -12.27 -27.57 5.82
C LEU A 21 -12.36 -27.50 4.29
N ALA A 22 -11.32 -27.95 3.57
CA ALA A 22 -11.29 -27.97 2.12
C ALA A 22 -12.44 -28.83 1.56
N ASP A 23 -12.66 -30.03 2.13
CA ASP A 23 -13.75 -30.92 1.74
C ASP A 23 -15.13 -30.27 1.99
N ALA A 24 -15.30 -29.59 3.12
CA ALA A 24 -16.53 -28.88 3.45
C ALA A 24 -16.80 -27.71 2.49
N VAL A 25 -15.79 -26.94 2.13
CA VAL A 25 -15.89 -25.85 1.15
C VAL A 25 -16.19 -26.41 -0.25
N PHE A 26 -15.53 -27.50 -0.63
CA PHE A 26 -15.77 -28.17 -1.92
C PHE A 26 -17.24 -28.63 -2.07
N LEU A 27 -17.85 -29.13 -0.99
CA LEU A 27 -19.26 -29.50 -0.99
C LEU A 27 -20.23 -28.32 -1.22
N LEU A 28 -19.78 -27.09 -0.99
CA LEU A 28 -20.53 -25.88 -1.29
C LEU A 28 -20.37 -25.40 -2.75
N SER A 29 -19.50 -26.05 -3.52
CA SER A 29 -19.30 -25.69 -4.94
C SER A 29 -20.62 -25.82 -5.71
N GLY A 30 -20.97 -24.76 -6.46
CA GLY A 30 -22.22 -24.69 -7.22
C GLY A 30 -23.51 -24.48 -6.39
N SER A 31 -23.40 -24.33 -5.07
CA SER A 31 -24.56 -24.05 -4.20
C SER A 31 -24.90 -22.55 -4.12
N GLY A 32 -24.05 -21.69 -4.67
CA GLY A 32 -24.30 -20.25 -4.69
C GLY A 32 -25.54 -19.90 -5.51
N THR A 33 -26.40 -19.06 -4.93
CA THR A 33 -27.68 -18.64 -5.55
C THR A 33 -27.64 -17.18 -5.99
N HIS A 34 -26.47 -16.52 -5.87
CA HIS A 34 -26.34 -15.10 -6.07
C HIS A 34 -25.04 -14.77 -6.82
N GLU A 35 -25.15 -14.01 -7.91
CA GLU A 35 -24.01 -13.65 -8.77
C GLU A 35 -23.68 -12.15 -8.74
N GLY A 36 -24.50 -11.32 -8.10
CA GLY A 36 -24.33 -9.87 -8.03
C GLY A 36 -23.57 -9.38 -6.83
N GLY A 37 -23.56 -8.06 -6.65
CA GLY A 37 -22.95 -7.38 -5.52
C GLY A 37 -23.75 -7.48 -4.21
N LEU A 38 -23.16 -6.99 -3.12
CA LEU A 38 -23.81 -7.01 -1.80
C LEU A 38 -25.16 -6.29 -1.77
N CYS A 39 -25.35 -5.23 -2.56
CA CYS A 39 -26.59 -4.46 -2.63
C CYS A 39 -27.83 -5.29 -3.02
N GLU A 40 -27.63 -6.44 -3.70
CA GLU A 40 -28.72 -7.33 -4.08
C GLU A 40 -29.17 -8.28 -2.96
N LEU A 41 -28.39 -8.39 -1.88
CA LEU A 41 -28.70 -9.24 -0.74
C LEU A 41 -29.59 -8.50 0.28
N PRO A 42 -30.48 -9.21 1.01
CA PRO A 42 -31.18 -8.62 2.14
C PRO A 42 -30.19 -7.98 3.12
N SER A 43 -30.35 -6.68 3.43
CA SER A 43 -29.43 -5.89 4.25
C SER A 43 -28.00 -5.74 3.70
N GLY A 44 -27.72 -6.21 2.48
CA GLY A 44 -26.37 -6.19 1.90
C GLY A 44 -25.86 -4.77 1.66
N GLY A 45 -26.70 -3.84 1.25
CA GLY A 45 -26.33 -2.43 1.13
C GLY A 45 -25.89 -1.81 2.46
N ALA A 46 -26.59 -2.11 3.56
CA ALA A 46 -26.19 -1.64 4.89
C ALA A 46 -24.86 -2.29 5.35
N TYR A 47 -24.67 -3.57 5.01
CA TYR A 47 -23.41 -4.28 5.28
C TYR A 47 -22.25 -3.72 4.47
N TYR A 48 -22.46 -3.39 3.21
CA TYR A 48 -21.43 -2.73 2.40
C TYR A 48 -21.02 -1.36 2.97
N LEU A 49 -21.96 -0.55 3.40
CA LEU A 49 -21.67 0.72 4.06
C LEU A 49 -20.87 0.53 5.37
N TYR A 50 -21.18 -0.52 6.12
CA TYR A 50 -20.37 -0.89 7.29
C TYR A 50 -18.95 -1.29 6.89
N LEU A 51 -18.78 -2.18 5.90
CA LEU A 51 -17.46 -2.59 5.41
C LEU A 51 -16.64 -1.41 4.89
N LEU A 52 -17.28 -0.53 4.13
CA LEU A 52 -16.66 0.68 3.59
C LEU A 52 -16.03 1.52 4.70
N ARG A 53 -16.80 1.83 5.75
CA ARG A 53 -16.30 2.59 6.91
C ARG A 53 -15.25 1.83 7.70
N HIS A 54 -15.52 0.55 7.99
CA HIS A 54 -14.66 -0.28 8.82
C HIS A 54 -13.29 -0.50 8.16
N ASN A 55 -13.29 -0.83 6.87
CA ASN A 55 -12.07 -1.18 6.16
C ASN A 55 -11.25 0.04 5.73
N THR A 56 -11.91 1.14 5.34
CA THR A 56 -11.21 2.33 4.83
C THR A 56 -10.95 3.40 5.88
N GLY A 57 -11.75 3.45 6.95
CA GLY A 57 -11.66 4.52 7.95
C GLY A 57 -12.11 5.89 7.46
N THR A 58 -12.74 5.98 6.28
CA THR A 58 -13.31 7.23 5.74
C THR A 58 -14.65 7.57 6.38
N SER A 59 -14.97 8.86 6.47
CA SER A 59 -16.30 9.34 6.82
C SER A 59 -17.15 9.74 5.61
N ARG A 60 -16.61 9.61 4.38
CA ARG A 60 -17.31 9.98 3.13
C ARG A 60 -18.46 9.04 2.82
N THR A 61 -19.50 9.56 2.17
CA THR A 61 -20.55 8.74 1.57
C THR A 61 -20.06 8.06 0.29
N PRO A 62 -20.70 6.97 -0.18
CA PRO A 62 -20.35 6.34 -1.46
C PRO A 62 -20.37 7.32 -2.64
N GLU A 63 -21.31 8.26 -2.67
CA GLU A 63 -21.43 9.28 -3.70
C GLU A 63 -20.23 10.24 -3.68
N GLU A 64 -19.81 10.69 -2.48
CA GLU A 64 -18.60 11.52 -2.32
C GLU A 64 -17.34 10.77 -2.72
N ILE A 65 -17.27 9.47 -2.40
CA ILE A 65 -16.14 8.61 -2.83
C ILE A 65 -16.14 8.45 -4.34
N GLN A 66 -17.29 8.20 -4.96
CA GLN A 66 -17.40 8.08 -6.41
C GLN A 66 -16.93 9.35 -7.13
N VAL A 67 -17.35 10.53 -6.65
CA VAL A 67 -16.91 11.82 -7.22
C VAL A 67 -15.39 11.96 -7.07
N LEU A 68 -14.86 11.74 -5.86
CA LEU A 68 -13.42 11.82 -5.59
C LEU A 68 -12.60 10.89 -6.48
N LEU A 69 -13.02 9.63 -6.63
CA LEU A 69 -12.35 8.65 -7.47
C LEU A 69 -12.42 9.02 -8.95
N SER A 70 -13.60 9.48 -9.42
CA SER A 70 -13.80 9.88 -10.82
C SER A 70 -12.96 11.09 -11.19
N ASP A 71 -12.94 12.13 -10.35
CA ASP A 71 -12.13 13.33 -10.56
C ASP A 71 -10.63 12.98 -10.59
N ARG A 72 -10.21 12.11 -9.68
CA ARG A 72 -8.82 11.67 -9.61
C ARG A 72 -8.44 10.78 -10.79
N PHE A 73 -9.35 9.92 -11.24
CA PHE A 73 -9.14 9.12 -12.45
C PHE A 73 -8.93 10.00 -13.68
N GLN A 74 -9.80 11.00 -13.85
CA GLN A 74 -9.69 11.93 -14.96
C GLN A 74 -8.38 12.73 -14.94
N LEU A 75 -7.96 13.21 -13.76
CA LEU A 75 -6.70 13.92 -13.59
C LEU A 75 -5.50 13.03 -13.92
N CYS A 76 -5.45 11.80 -13.38
CA CYS A 76 -4.39 10.84 -13.68
C CYS A 76 -4.33 10.50 -15.17
N TYR A 77 -5.48 10.32 -15.83
CA TYR A 77 -5.56 10.03 -17.25
C TYR A 77 -5.04 11.20 -18.11
N GLN A 78 -5.41 12.44 -17.76
CA GLN A 78 -4.90 13.64 -18.44
C GLN A 78 -3.37 13.77 -18.29
N ASN A 79 -2.87 13.54 -17.09
CA ASN A 79 -1.43 13.56 -16.83
C ASN A 79 -0.71 12.46 -17.62
N LEU A 80 -1.26 11.24 -17.66
CA LEU A 80 -0.70 10.14 -18.45
C LEU A 80 -0.64 10.51 -19.94
N GLN A 81 -1.71 11.09 -20.49
CA GLN A 81 -1.71 11.55 -21.89
C GLN A 81 -0.62 12.60 -22.16
N ALA A 82 -0.42 13.55 -21.24
CA ALA A 82 0.63 14.57 -21.36
C ALA A 82 2.04 13.95 -21.33
N LEU A 83 2.28 12.97 -20.44
CA LEU A 83 3.57 12.27 -20.39
C LEU A 83 3.81 11.42 -21.66
N VAL A 84 2.80 10.74 -22.14
CA VAL A 84 2.86 9.96 -23.40
C VAL A 84 3.22 10.87 -24.59
N GLU A 85 2.62 12.05 -24.69
CA GLU A 85 2.94 12.99 -25.76
C GLU A 85 4.37 13.53 -25.61
N THR A 86 4.79 13.88 -24.40
CA THR A 86 6.17 14.29 -24.11
C THR A 86 7.18 13.19 -24.51
N TYR A 87 6.87 11.93 -24.23
CA TYR A 87 7.70 10.79 -24.65
C TYR A 87 7.83 10.70 -26.18
N ARG A 88 6.71 10.84 -26.88
CA ARG A 88 6.69 10.81 -28.36
C ARG A 88 7.50 11.96 -28.96
N GLU A 89 7.35 13.17 -28.41
CA GLU A 89 8.11 14.33 -28.88
C GLU A 89 9.62 14.16 -28.67
N GLN A 90 10.03 13.61 -27.54
CA GLN A 90 11.45 13.47 -27.20
C GLN A 90 12.13 12.29 -27.90
N THR A 91 11.40 11.21 -28.17
CA THR A 91 12.00 9.97 -28.72
C THR A 91 11.67 9.74 -30.19
N GLY A 92 10.60 10.35 -30.72
CA GLY A 92 10.03 10.01 -32.03
C GLY A 92 9.28 8.67 -32.07
N ASN A 93 9.18 7.95 -30.94
CA ASN A 93 8.49 6.66 -30.87
C ASN A 93 6.99 6.85 -30.69
N THR A 94 6.19 6.05 -31.38
CA THR A 94 4.72 6.06 -31.26
C THR A 94 4.19 5.04 -30.24
N SER A 95 4.99 4.05 -29.89
CA SER A 95 4.67 3.04 -28.88
C SER A 95 5.55 3.22 -27.65
N ILE A 96 4.97 3.02 -26.47
CA ILE A 96 5.68 3.04 -25.19
C ILE A 96 5.73 1.61 -24.67
N SER A 97 6.89 1.19 -24.21
CA SER A 97 7.10 -0.08 -23.52
C SER A 97 7.74 0.17 -22.17
N LEU A 98 7.11 -0.26 -21.11
CA LEU A 98 7.71 -0.22 -19.76
C LEU A 98 8.88 -1.21 -19.63
N GLN A 99 9.05 -2.13 -20.58
CA GLN A 99 10.22 -3.00 -20.69
C GLN A 99 11.49 -2.24 -21.11
N ASP A 100 11.34 -1.00 -21.61
CA ASP A 100 12.46 -0.11 -21.92
C ASP A 100 13.05 0.55 -20.67
N ILE A 101 12.44 0.38 -19.49
CA ILE A 101 13.03 0.78 -18.21
C ILE A 101 14.23 -0.14 -17.94
N PRO A 102 15.43 0.42 -17.73
CA PRO A 102 16.63 -0.39 -17.52
C PRO A 102 16.54 -1.26 -16.27
N ALA A 103 17.33 -2.33 -16.24
CA ALA A 103 17.49 -3.15 -15.06
C ALA A 103 18.09 -2.32 -13.90
N PHE A 104 17.62 -2.60 -12.69
CA PHE A 104 18.15 -2.00 -11.48
C PHE A 104 19.51 -2.58 -11.12
N PRO A 105 20.39 -1.79 -10.44
CA PRO A 105 21.74 -2.25 -10.10
C PRO A 105 21.79 -3.23 -8.91
N PHE A 106 20.65 -3.66 -8.42
CA PHE A 106 20.54 -4.53 -7.25
C PHE A 106 20.55 -6.01 -7.63
N GLN A 107 21.22 -6.83 -6.83
CA GLN A 107 21.31 -8.27 -7.05
C GLN A 107 20.13 -9.03 -6.42
N ASP A 108 19.63 -8.51 -5.29
CA ASP A 108 18.53 -9.12 -4.54
C ASP A 108 17.65 -8.09 -3.80
N ALA A 109 16.60 -8.59 -3.20
CA ALA A 109 15.65 -7.78 -2.45
C ALA A 109 16.26 -7.13 -1.19
N GLN A 110 17.32 -7.71 -0.62
CA GLN A 110 17.98 -7.14 0.55
C GLN A 110 18.76 -5.87 0.21
N GLU A 111 19.38 -5.83 -0.97
CA GLU A 111 20.07 -4.62 -1.47
C GLU A 111 19.05 -3.50 -1.77
N VAL A 112 17.89 -3.82 -2.32
CA VAL A 112 16.79 -2.85 -2.51
C VAL A 112 16.35 -2.25 -1.18
N LEU A 113 16.12 -3.09 -0.16
CA LEU A 113 15.72 -2.61 1.17
C LEU A 113 16.79 -1.72 1.82
N ALA A 114 18.07 -2.02 1.60
CA ALA A 114 19.17 -1.18 2.10
C ALA A 114 19.19 0.20 1.41
N ASP A 115 18.97 0.27 0.09
CA ASP A 115 18.86 1.54 -0.63
C ASP A 115 17.66 2.35 -0.13
N LEU A 116 16.49 1.73 -0.02
CA LEU A 116 15.28 2.38 0.48
C LEU A 116 15.47 2.93 1.90
N GLN A 117 16.09 2.15 2.80
CA GLN A 117 16.38 2.58 4.17
C GLN A 117 17.32 3.79 4.22
N GLN A 118 18.23 3.92 3.27
CA GLN A 118 19.10 5.09 3.16
C GLN A 118 18.34 6.32 2.65
N ARG A 119 17.43 6.16 1.68
CA ARG A 119 16.69 7.28 1.07
C ARG A 119 15.72 7.96 2.00
N ILE A 120 15.12 7.23 2.93
CA ILE A 120 14.08 7.76 3.82
C ILE A 120 14.63 8.68 4.93
N GLN A 121 15.94 8.79 5.12
CA GLN A 121 16.55 9.48 6.27
C GLN A 121 16.23 10.98 6.33
N THR A 122 15.91 11.61 5.22
CA THR A 122 15.61 13.05 5.16
C THR A 122 14.16 13.37 5.50
N ASP A 123 13.23 12.58 4.97
CA ASP A 123 11.80 12.90 4.95
C ASP A 123 10.98 12.08 5.94
N PHE A 124 11.60 11.10 6.61
CA PHE A 124 10.94 10.25 7.59
C PHE A 124 11.67 10.26 8.93
N PRO A 125 10.93 10.17 10.07
CA PRO A 125 11.55 10.23 11.38
C PRO A 125 12.42 9.00 11.65
N PRO A 126 13.64 9.19 12.22
CA PRO A 126 14.56 8.08 12.43
C PRO A 126 14.10 7.13 13.55
N LEU A 127 14.29 5.83 13.36
CA LEU A 127 13.96 4.81 14.35
C LEU A 127 14.88 4.85 15.57
N ASP A 128 16.15 5.26 15.41
CA ASP A 128 17.13 5.33 16.51
C ASP A 128 16.78 6.40 17.55
N ALA A 129 15.89 7.34 17.23
CA ALA A 129 15.33 8.27 18.21
C ALA A 129 14.41 7.56 19.23
N LEU A 130 13.88 6.37 18.91
CA LEU A 130 12.92 5.64 19.73
C LEU A 130 13.51 4.39 20.40
N THR A 131 14.61 3.86 19.87
CA THR A 131 15.24 2.63 20.38
C THR A 131 16.75 2.68 20.29
N LYS A 132 17.44 2.02 21.23
CA LYS A 132 18.90 1.88 21.20
C LYS A 132 19.36 0.75 20.28
N THR A 133 18.52 -0.23 20.03
CA THR A 133 18.79 -1.35 19.14
C THR A 133 17.85 -1.24 17.96
N LEU A 134 18.41 -0.93 16.79
CA LEU A 134 17.61 -0.84 15.57
C LEU A 134 17.04 -2.22 15.22
N PRO A 135 15.76 -2.28 14.83
CA PRO A 135 15.15 -3.49 14.32
C PRO A 135 15.87 -3.99 13.08
N THR A 136 16.06 -5.28 12.98
CA THR A 136 16.59 -5.92 11.76
C THR A 136 15.48 -6.14 10.75
N CYS A 137 15.85 -6.16 9.48
CA CYS A 137 14.97 -6.59 8.40
C CYS A 137 15.75 -7.57 7.51
N ARG A 138 15.15 -8.73 7.27
CA ARG A 138 15.70 -9.73 6.34
C ARG A 138 14.62 -10.21 5.40
N THR A 139 15.06 -10.61 4.20
CA THR A 139 14.19 -11.23 3.22
C THR A 139 14.20 -12.74 3.35
N LYS A 140 13.10 -13.38 3.01
CA LYS A 140 12.97 -14.83 2.84
C LYS A 140 12.19 -15.13 1.57
N ALA A 141 12.56 -16.16 0.85
CA ALA A 141 11.74 -16.66 -0.23
C ALA A 141 10.42 -17.25 0.30
N VAL A 142 9.36 -17.03 -0.43
CA VAL A 142 8.09 -17.75 -0.25
C VAL A 142 8.34 -19.23 -0.53
N ALA A 143 7.68 -20.11 0.21
CA ALA A 143 7.78 -21.55 -0.05
C ALA A 143 7.16 -21.88 -1.42
N GLU A 144 7.81 -22.74 -2.20
CA GLU A 144 7.38 -23.14 -3.57
C GLU A 144 5.89 -23.53 -3.63
N SER A 145 5.40 -24.24 -2.62
CA SER A 145 3.98 -24.63 -2.53
C SER A 145 3.00 -23.49 -2.30
N MET A 146 3.50 -22.28 -2.01
CA MET A 146 2.69 -21.08 -1.73
C MET A 146 2.83 -20.03 -2.83
N GLU A 147 3.76 -20.17 -3.77
CA GLU A 147 4.09 -19.15 -4.78
C GLU A 147 2.88 -18.77 -5.64
N GLU A 148 2.05 -19.74 -6.02
CA GLU A 148 0.85 -19.51 -6.84
C GLU A 148 -0.22 -18.69 -6.10
N PHE A 149 -0.21 -18.70 -4.76
CA PHE A 149 -1.26 -18.14 -3.92
C PHE A 149 -0.85 -16.89 -3.16
N THR A 150 0.37 -16.40 -3.35
CA THR A 150 0.89 -15.26 -2.60
C THR A 150 1.22 -14.08 -3.50
N SER A 151 1.09 -12.88 -2.93
CA SER A 151 1.52 -11.63 -3.55
C SER A 151 3.02 -11.63 -3.86
N PRO A 152 3.51 -10.71 -4.72
CA PRO A 152 4.92 -10.58 -5.07
C PRO A 152 5.87 -10.45 -3.88
N ALA A 153 5.46 -9.75 -2.83
CA ALA A 153 6.10 -9.75 -1.52
C ALA A 153 5.05 -9.45 -0.45
N PHE A 154 5.37 -9.79 0.80
CA PHE A 154 4.55 -9.38 1.95
C PHE A 154 5.39 -9.29 3.23
N TYR A 155 5.06 -8.32 4.05
CA TYR A 155 5.61 -8.16 5.39
C TYR A 155 4.77 -8.94 6.39
N LEU A 156 5.41 -9.81 7.17
CA LEU A 156 4.76 -10.50 8.25
C LEU A 156 5.06 -9.76 9.56
N THR A 157 4.02 -9.15 10.13
CA THR A 157 4.12 -8.42 11.39
C THR A 157 4.69 -9.32 12.51
N PRO A 158 5.78 -8.94 13.19
CA PRO A 158 6.35 -9.70 14.26
C PRO A 158 5.46 -9.72 15.51
N PRO A 159 5.75 -10.56 16.50
CA PRO A 159 5.04 -10.54 17.77
C PRO A 159 5.05 -9.15 18.41
N ILE A 160 3.95 -8.78 19.06
CA ILE A 160 3.76 -7.44 19.64
C ILE A 160 4.77 -7.08 20.74
N ASP A 161 5.39 -8.08 21.33
CA ASP A 161 6.40 -7.95 22.39
C ASP A 161 7.85 -8.02 21.87
N ASP A 162 8.05 -8.37 20.59
CA ASP A 162 9.36 -8.38 19.94
C ASP A 162 9.30 -7.84 18.52
N MET A 163 9.57 -6.54 18.38
CA MET A 163 9.69 -5.84 17.11
C MET A 163 11.11 -5.87 16.53
N GLY A 164 12.01 -6.64 17.15
CA GLY A 164 13.44 -6.63 16.82
C GLY A 164 13.79 -7.40 15.55
N ASP A 165 13.07 -8.48 15.21
CA ASP A 165 13.36 -9.32 14.03
C ASP A 165 12.20 -9.28 13.03
N ASN A 166 12.39 -8.56 11.92
CA ASN A 166 11.39 -8.36 10.89
C ASN A 166 11.72 -9.15 9.63
N VAL A 167 10.70 -9.74 9.02
CA VAL A 167 10.84 -10.56 7.82
C VAL A 167 9.90 -10.09 6.73
N ILE A 168 10.44 -9.87 5.54
CA ILE A 168 9.68 -9.70 4.31
C ILE A 168 9.85 -10.97 3.47
N TYR A 169 8.73 -11.58 3.11
CA TYR A 169 8.71 -12.72 2.21
C TYR A 169 8.63 -12.22 0.78
N VAL A 170 9.46 -12.78 -0.10
CA VAL A 170 9.53 -12.41 -1.53
C VAL A 170 9.18 -13.63 -2.36
N ASN A 171 8.23 -13.48 -3.25
CA ASN A 171 7.78 -14.50 -4.17
C ASN A 171 8.62 -14.43 -5.46
N ASN A 172 9.67 -15.23 -5.53
CA ASN A 172 10.61 -15.22 -6.65
C ASN A 172 10.00 -15.76 -7.97
N ALA A 173 8.86 -16.46 -7.91
CA ALA A 173 8.17 -16.93 -9.10
C ALA A 173 7.37 -15.82 -9.80
N SER A 174 6.91 -14.81 -9.05
CA SER A 174 6.08 -13.72 -9.57
C SER A 174 6.81 -12.39 -9.71
N THR A 175 8.03 -12.25 -9.18
CA THR A 175 8.81 -11.01 -9.25
C THR A 175 10.16 -11.22 -9.89
N SER A 176 10.52 -10.31 -10.79
CA SER A 176 11.89 -10.14 -11.26
C SER A 176 12.49 -8.84 -10.69
N PRO A 177 13.83 -8.77 -10.53
CA PRO A 177 14.50 -7.53 -10.15
C PRO A 177 14.15 -6.40 -11.14
N GLY A 178 13.47 -5.36 -10.67
CA GLY A 178 13.02 -4.25 -11.51
C GLY A 178 12.19 -3.25 -10.73
N LEU A 179 11.49 -2.38 -11.47
CA LEU A 179 10.67 -1.32 -10.90
C LEU A 179 9.59 -1.89 -9.96
N GLU A 180 8.91 -2.96 -10.37
CA GLU A 180 7.86 -3.60 -9.57
C GLU A 180 8.39 -4.10 -8.22
N LEU A 181 9.50 -4.83 -8.19
CA LEU A 181 10.11 -5.28 -6.94
C LEU A 181 10.52 -4.09 -6.06
N TYR A 182 11.11 -3.05 -6.66
CA TYR A 182 11.54 -1.85 -5.93
C TYR A 182 10.38 -1.17 -5.22
N THR A 183 9.28 -0.91 -5.94
CA THR A 183 8.09 -0.26 -5.39
C THR A 183 7.32 -1.14 -4.41
N THR A 184 7.25 -2.46 -4.66
CA THR A 184 6.68 -3.43 -3.73
C THR A 184 7.48 -3.49 -2.42
N LEU A 185 8.81 -3.46 -2.48
CA LEU A 185 9.62 -3.45 -1.26
C LEU A 185 9.58 -2.10 -0.52
N ALA A 186 9.27 -1.00 -1.21
CA ALA A 186 8.94 0.25 -0.55
C ALA A 186 7.60 0.17 0.19
N HIS A 187 6.61 -0.50 -0.39
CA HIS A 187 5.30 -0.77 0.20
C HIS A 187 5.41 -1.68 1.44
N GLU A 188 6.12 -2.80 1.32
CA GLU A 188 6.22 -3.80 2.39
C GLU A 188 7.27 -3.44 3.46
N GLY A 189 8.34 -2.77 3.06
CA GLY A 189 9.52 -2.53 3.89
C GLY A 189 9.68 -1.08 4.33
N TYR A 190 10.55 -0.35 3.61
CA TYR A 190 10.94 1.03 3.92
C TYR A 190 10.50 1.98 2.81
N PRO A 191 9.66 3.00 3.13
CA PRO A 191 9.08 3.34 4.45
C PRO A 191 7.66 2.77 4.68
N GLY A 192 7.30 1.64 4.07
CA GLY A 192 5.96 1.04 4.09
C GLY A 192 5.57 0.33 5.39
N HIS A 193 4.95 -0.84 5.26
CA HIS A 193 4.33 -1.57 6.37
C HIS A 193 5.28 -1.87 7.53
N LEU A 194 6.48 -2.37 7.25
CA LEU A 194 7.47 -2.68 8.28
C LEU A 194 7.82 -1.41 9.06
N TYR A 195 8.21 -0.35 8.35
CA TYR A 195 8.64 0.89 8.98
C TYR A 195 7.50 1.55 9.78
N GLN A 196 6.29 1.61 9.21
CA GLN A 196 5.09 2.13 9.88
C GLN A 196 4.79 1.37 11.18
N THR A 197 4.77 0.04 11.10
CA THR A 197 4.45 -0.84 12.23
C THR A 197 5.47 -0.66 13.35
N VAL A 198 6.74 -0.77 13.02
CA VAL A 198 7.84 -0.66 13.99
C VAL A 198 7.87 0.73 14.63
N TYR A 199 7.80 1.80 13.80
CA TYR A 199 7.83 3.16 14.34
C TYR A 199 6.66 3.44 15.27
N SER A 200 5.44 3.15 14.82
CA SER A 200 4.23 3.42 15.61
C SER A 200 4.22 2.64 16.93
N GLN A 201 4.65 1.40 16.93
CA GLN A 201 4.71 0.59 18.16
C GLN A 201 5.82 1.04 19.12
N LEU A 202 7.01 1.36 18.62
CA LEU A 202 8.10 1.92 19.44
C LEU A 202 7.67 3.26 20.05
N TYR A 203 7.00 4.09 19.29
CA TYR A 203 6.50 5.37 19.79
C TYR A 203 5.43 5.19 20.85
N GLU A 204 4.46 4.29 20.67
CA GLU A 204 3.46 3.97 21.69
C GLU A 204 4.06 3.33 22.95
N ASN A 205 5.05 2.45 22.79
CA ASN A 205 5.74 1.84 23.91
C ASN A 205 6.52 2.84 24.77
N SER A 206 6.97 3.95 24.17
CA SER A 206 7.63 5.05 24.89
C SER A 206 6.65 5.91 25.72
N ARG A 207 5.35 5.68 25.59
CA ARG A 207 4.26 6.42 26.25
C ARG A 207 3.36 5.48 27.05
N THR A 208 2.22 5.99 27.51
CA THR A 208 1.23 5.15 28.19
C THR A 208 0.56 4.22 27.18
N LYS A 209 0.81 2.91 27.30
CA LYS A 209 0.21 1.89 26.44
C LYS A 209 -1.31 1.91 26.54
N ASN A 210 -1.99 1.97 25.40
CA ASN A 210 -3.42 1.72 25.31
C ASN A 210 -3.67 0.41 24.55
N PRO A 211 -3.85 -0.73 25.22
CA PRO A 211 -3.97 -2.03 24.55
C PRO A 211 -5.22 -2.14 23.66
N VAL A 212 -6.22 -1.27 23.84
CA VAL A 212 -7.42 -1.27 22.99
C VAL A 212 -7.07 -0.92 21.55
N ARG A 213 -6.05 -0.08 21.33
CA ARG A 213 -5.65 0.32 19.95
C ARG A 213 -5.14 -0.85 19.11
N SER A 214 -4.42 -1.79 19.71
CA SER A 214 -3.94 -2.97 19.01
C SER A 214 -5.04 -3.98 18.66
N ALA A 215 -6.22 -3.84 19.24
CA ALA A 215 -7.39 -4.66 18.91
C ALA A 215 -8.28 -4.04 17.81
N LEU A 216 -7.97 -2.82 17.35
CA LEU A 216 -8.75 -2.10 16.34
C LEU A 216 -8.09 -2.25 14.97
N PHE A 217 -8.92 -2.39 13.94
CA PHE A 217 -8.47 -2.49 12.56
C PHE A 217 -8.66 -1.15 11.83
N TYR A 218 -7.60 -0.70 11.14
CA TYR A 218 -7.57 0.56 10.41
C TYR A 218 -6.97 0.36 9.00
N GLY A 219 -7.60 -0.49 8.19
CA GLY A 219 -7.08 -0.91 6.90
C GLY A 219 -6.71 0.25 5.97
N GLY A 220 -7.58 1.25 5.84
CA GLY A 220 -7.31 2.40 4.99
C GLY A 220 -6.12 3.26 5.45
N PHE A 221 -5.85 3.32 6.76
CA PHE A 221 -4.64 3.98 7.25
C PHE A 221 -3.38 3.14 6.93
N VAL A 222 -3.43 1.84 7.15
CA VAL A 222 -2.28 0.93 6.98
C VAL A 222 -1.93 0.78 5.50
N GLU A 223 -2.91 0.40 4.69
CA GLU A 223 -2.71 0.21 3.24
C GLU A 223 -2.56 1.54 2.50
N GLY A 224 -3.33 2.56 2.90
CA GLY A 224 -3.20 3.90 2.34
C GLY A 224 -1.81 4.50 2.57
N TRP A 225 -1.20 4.30 3.75
CA TRP A 225 0.18 4.68 4.00
C TRP A 225 1.16 3.93 3.09
N ALA A 226 1.05 2.60 3.03
CA ALA A 226 1.95 1.79 2.22
C ALA A 226 1.84 2.15 0.72
N TYR A 227 0.62 2.41 0.23
CA TYR A 227 0.40 2.86 -1.13
C TYR A 227 0.88 4.31 -1.37
N TYR A 228 0.77 5.18 -0.37
CA TYR A 228 1.32 6.54 -0.42
C TYR A 228 2.85 6.52 -0.58
N VAL A 229 3.55 5.69 0.18
CA VAL A 229 5.01 5.60 0.09
C VAL A 229 5.47 4.76 -1.11
N GLU A 230 4.67 3.81 -1.58
CA GLU A 230 4.85 3.16 -2.88
C GLU A 230 4.91 4.22 -4.00
N ASN A 231 3.97 5.16 -4.01
CA ASN A 231 3.97 6.27 -4.98
C ASN A 231 5.21 7.17 -4.86
N ILE A 232 5.69 7.46 -3.66
CA ILE A 232 6.93 8.23 -3.45
C ILE A 232 8.13 7.46 -4.02
N SER A 233 8.16 6.14 -3.90
CA SER A 233 9.29 5.31 -4.29
C SER A 233 9.56 5.29 -5.80
N TYR A 234 8.60 5.65 -6.65
CA TYR A 234 8.85 5.83 -8.09
C TYR A 234 9.87 6.95 -8.35
N GLY A 235 9.84 8.04 -7.56
CA GLY A 235 10.88 9.06 -7.61
C GLY A 235 12.26 8.53 -7.19
N TYR A 236 12.31 7.72 -6.13
CA TYR A 236 13.56 7.06 -5.71
C TYR A 236 14.07 6.10 -6.78
N ALA A 237 13.18 5.34 -7.42
CA ALA A 237 13.52 4.46 -8.53
C ALA A 237 14.16 5.21 -9.70
N SER A 238 13.59 6.37 -10.09
CA SER A 238 14.15 7.24 -11.11
C SER A 238 15.57 7.69 -10.75
N ASP A 239 15.80 8.12 -9.51
CA ASP A 239 17.12 8.55 -9.02
C ASP A 239 18.15 7.41 -9.06
N VAL A 240 17.76 6.19 -8.66
CA VAL A 240 18.63 4.99 -8.75
C VAL A 240 19.05 4.76 -10.19
N LEU A 241 18.10 4.75 -11.10
CA LEU A 241 18.36 4.44 -12.51
C LEU A 241 19.25 5.52 -13.16
N LEU A 242 18.98 6.80 -12.92
CA LEU A 242 19.82 7.91 -13.40
C LEU A 242 21.24 7.84 -12.85
N ALA A 243 21.40 7.58 -11.56
CA ALA A 243 22.72 7.43 -10.94
C ALA A 243 23.54 6.27 -11.52
N ASN A 244 22.87 5.28 -12.12
CA ASN A 244 23.47 4.11 -12.76
C ASN A 244 23.52 4.22 -14.29
N GLY A 245 23.44 5.43 -14.83
CA GLY A 245 23.68 5.71 -16.25
C GLY A 245 22.47 5.51 -17.16
N ALA A 246 21.26 5.40 -16.61
CA ALA A 246 20.05 5.42 -17.42
C ALA A 246 19.90 6.74 -18.19
N SER A 247 19.19 6.69 -19.30
CA SER A 247 18.93 7.89 -20.11
C SER A 247 17.97 8.85 -19.43
N ASN A 248 18.03 10.14 -19.82
CA ASN A 248 17.14 11.19 -19.28
C ASN A 248 15.66 10.97 -19.62
N ILE A 249 15.33 10.00 -20.47
CA ILE A 249 13.95 9.61 -20.78
C ILE A 249 13.39 8.61 -19.74
N THR A 250 14.26 7.95 -18.99
CA THR A 250 13.88 6.91 -18.02
C THR A 250 12.93 7.40 -16.93
N PRO A 251 13.12 8.58 -16.30
CA PRO A 251 12.15 9.11 -15.34
C PRO A 251 10.74 9.24 -15.93
N LEU A 252 10.62 9.64 -17.19
CA LEU A 252 9.32 9.76 -17.86
C LEU A 252 8.62 8.40 -17.98
N LEU A 253 9.35 7.32 -18.29
CA LEU A 253 8.81 5.96 -18.32
C LEU A 253 8.38 5.48 -16.90
N VAL A 254 9.16 5.83 -15.88
CA VAL A 254 8.84 5.52 -14.48
C VAL A 254 7.58 6.27 -14.02
N ASP A 255 7.42 7.54 -14.38
CA ASP A 255 6.23 8.32 -14.08
C ASP A 255 4.99 7.79 -14.82
N ILE A 256 5.14 7.35 -16.07
CA ILE A 256 4.08 6.66 -16.82
C ILE A 256 3.65 5.40 -16.08
N ALA A 257 4.59 4.55 -15.66
CA ALA A 257 4.28 3.33 -14.90
C ALA A 257 3.53 3.64 -13.58
N CYS A 258 3.93 4.68 -12.88
CA CYS A 258 3.24 5.15 -11.66
C CYS A 258 1.78 5.55 -11.95
N LEU A 259 1.55 6.34 -13.02
CA LEU A 259 0.19 6.75 -13.38
C LEU A 259 -0.68 5.60 -13.88
N GLU A 260 -0.12 4.65 -14.63
CA GLU A 260 -0.83 3.43 -15.06
C GLU A 260 -1.25 2.60 -13.85
N ARG A 261 -0.37 2.40 -12.86
CA ARG A 261 -0.69 1.73 -11.61
C ARG A 261 -1.81 2.44 -10.84
N ASN A 262 -1.76 3.77 -10.74
CA ASN A 262 -2.79 4.57 -10.08
C ASN A 262 -4.15 4.48 -10.80
N LEU A 263 -4.17 4.52 -12.14
CA LEU A 263 -5.39 4.36 -12.93
C LEU A 263 -6.00 2.97 -12.75
N GLN A 264 -5.18 1.92 -12.73
CA GLN A 264 -5.63 0.55 -12.53
C GLN A 264 -6.32 0.37 -11.17
N VAL A 265 -5.66 0.80 -10.08
CA VAL A 265 -6.20 0.63 -8.73
C VAL A 265 -7.43 1.49 -8.52
N ASN A 266 -7.45 2.72 -9.06
CA ASN A 266 -8.63 3.59 -9.03
C ASN A 266 -9.81 2.97 -9.79
N LEU A 267 -9.57 2.40 -10.98
CA LEU A 267 -10.61 1.69 -11.73
C LEU A 267 -11.23 0.58 -10.87
N TYR A 268 -10.41 -0.24 -10.19
CA TYR A 268 -10.92 -1.30 -9.34
C TYR A 268 -11.75 -0.78 -8.16
N CYS A 269 -11.39 0.39 -7.61
CA CYS A 269 -12.23 1.06 -6.59
C CYS A 269 -13.57 1.52 -7.16
N LEU A 270 -13.60 2.07 -8.37
CA LEU A 270 -14.86 2.45 -9.04
C LEU A 270 -15.73 1.24 -9.37
N LEU A 271 -15.13 0.13 -9.79
CA LEU A 271 -15.83 -1.13 -10.04
C LEU A 271 -16.40 -1.72 -8.74
N ASP A 272 -15.69 -1.64 -7.63
CA ASP A 272 -16.16 -2.10 -6.31
C ASP A 272 -17.46 -1.36 -5.90
N LEU A 273 -17.46 -0.02 -5.95
CA LEU A 273 -18.67 0.78 -5.73
C LEU A 273 -19.80 0.42 -6.70
N SER A 274 -19.44 0.26 -7.99
CA SER A 274 -20.42 -0.05 -9.03
C SER A 274 -21.12 -1.38 -8.76
N ILE A 275 -20.38 -2.40 -8.36
CA ILE A 275 -20.91 -3.74 -8.10
C ILE A 275 -21.68 -3.78 -6.77
N HIS A 276 -21.06 -3.30 -5.68
CA HIS A 276 -21.57 -3.53 -4.34
C HIS A 276 -22.56 -2.51 -3.85
N TYR A 277 -22.51 -1.29 -4.38
CA TYR A 277 -23.43 -0.20 -3.99
C TYR A 277 -24.45 0.12 -5.07
N TYR A 278 -24.03 0.23 -6.34
CA TYR A 278 -24.91 0.62 -7.43
C TYR A 278 -25.55 -0.56 -8.18
N GLY A 279 -25.16 -1.80 -7.91
CA GLY A 279 -25.76 -2.99 -8.50
C GLY A 279 -25.41 -3.21 -9.97
N ALA A 280 -24.21 -2.80 -10.38
CA ALA A 280 -23.73 -3.06 -11.73
C ALA A 280 -23.59 -4.57 -11.99
N THR A 281 -24.15 -5.01 -13.10
CA THR A 281 -24.07 -6.41 -13.53
C THR A 281 -22.70 -6.75 -14.12
N ARG A 282 -22.39 -8.05 -14.21
CA ARG A 282 -21.18 -8.53 -14.90
C ARG A 282 -21.06 -7.93 -16.32
N GLN A 283 -22.19 -7.81 -17.05
CA GLN A 283 -22.20 -7.24 -18.40
C GLN A 283 -21.89 -5.73 -18.40
N ASP A 284 -22.30 -4.99 -17.36
CA ASP A 284 -21.95 -3.56 -17.21
C ASP A 284 -20.46 -3.41 -16.96
N ILE A 285 -19.87 -4.27 -16.14
CA ILE A 285 -18.43 -4.27 -15.84
C ILE A 285 -17.62 -4.63 -17.11
N TYR A 286 -18.06 -5.60 -17.91
CA TYR A 286 -17.40 -5.90 -19.19
C TYR A 286 -17.37 -4.70 -20.13
N ARG A 287 -18.47 -3.95 -20.22
CA ARG A 287 -18.51 -2.73 -21.02
C ARG A 287 -17.55 -1.65 -20.50
N SER A 288 -17.48 -1.52 -19.19
CA SER A 288 -16.56 -0.58 -18.55
C SER A 288 -15.10 -0.97 -18.80
N LEU A 289 -14.73 -2.24 -18.60
CA LEU A 289 -13.38 -2.73 -18.83
C LEU A 289 -12.95 -2.64 -20.30
N ALA A 290 -13.87 -2.95 -21.24
CA ALA A 290 -13.60 -2.82 -22.66
C ALA A 290 -13.29 -1.38 -23.09
N ALA A 291 -13.91 -0.38 -22.46
CA ALA A 291 -13.59 1.02 -22.70
C ALA A 291 -12.15 1.41 -22.32
N PHE A 292 -11.52 0.63 -21.43
CA PHE A 292 -10.12 0.76 -21.02
C PHE A 292 -9.19 -0.25 -21.72
N GLY A 293 -9.66 -0.91 -22.79
CA GLY A 293 -8.85 -1.84 -23.57
C GLY A 293 -8.79 -3.27 -23.03
N ILE A 294 -9.47 -3.58 -21.91
CA ILE A 294 -9.56 -4.92 -21.35
C ILE A 294 -10.76 -5.63 -21.96
N SER A 295 -10.55 -6.26 -23.11
CA SER A 295 -11.62 -6.93 -23.89
C SER A 295 -11.56 -8.47 -23.81
N ASP A 296 -10.49 -9.02 -23.22
CA ASP A 296 -10.40 -10.45 -22.96
C ASP A 296 -11.43 -10.87 -21.91
N LYS A 297 -12.25 -11.86 -22.25
CA LYS A 297 -13.37 -12.27 -21.40
C LYS A 297 -12.90 -12.92 -20.10
N ASP A 298 -11.89 -13.77 -20.18
CA ASP A 298 -11.39 -14.50 -19.00
C ASP A 298 -10.75 -13.53 -17.99
N THR A 299 -10.00 -12.54 -18.48
CA THR A 299 -9.46 -11.45 -17.66
C THR A 299 -10.59 -10.62 -17.02
N ALA A 300 -11.62 -10.26 -17.79
CA ALA A 300 -12.74 -9.48 -17.27
C ALA A 300 -13.57 -10.26 -16.25
N ASP A 301 -13.76 -11.58 -16.45
CA ASP A 301 -14.39 -12.47 -15.49
C ASP A 301 -13.59 -12.55 -14.18
N ALA A 302 -12.28 -12.73 -14.28
CA ALA A 302 -11.40 -12.79 -13.11
C ALA A 302 -11.45 -11.49 -12.29
N ILE A 303 -11.42 -10.33 -12.95
CA ILE A 303 -11.52 -9.02 -12.27
C ILE A 303 -12.88 -8.89 -11.59
N TYR A 304 -13.98 -9.21 -12.28
CA TYR A 304 -15.33 -9.14 -11.70
C TYR A 304 -15.46 -10.03 -10.48
N ASP A 305 -15.08 -11.32 -10.61
CA ASP A 305 -15.23 -12.30 -9.54
C ASP A 305 -14.36 -11.96 -8.33
N TYR A 306 -13.13 -11.48 -8.55
CA TYR A 306 -12.26 -11.03 -7.46
C TYR A 306 -12.88 -9.85 -6.69
N ILE A 307 -13.30 -8.78 -7.39
CA ILE A 307 -13.90 -7.60 -6.74
C ILE A 307 -15.21 -7.98 -6.03
N ARG A 308 -16.03 -8.83 -6.64
CA ARG A 308 -17.30 -9.30 -6.06
C ARG A 308 -17.09 -10.12 -4.78
N THR A 309 -16.04 -10.92 -4.71
CA THR A 309 -15.76 -11.78 -3.54
C THR A 309 -15.01 -11.04 -2.43
N GLU A 310 -14.29 -9.97 -2.76
CA GLU A 310 -13.43 -9.22 -1.84
C GLU A 310 -13.85 -7.73 -1.77
N PRO A 311 -15.07 -7.42 -1.27
CA PRO A 311 -15.58 -6.04 -1.25
C PRO A 311 -14.69 -5.12 -0.43
N THR A 312 -14.50 -3.90 -0.93
CA THR A 312 -13.69 -2.82 -0.35
C THR A 312 -12.17 -3.06 -0.29
N THR A 313 -11.67 -4.15 -0.88
CA THR A 313 -10.23 -4.48 -0.81
C THR A 313 -9.37 -3.39 -1.42
N TYR A 314 -9.60 -3.00 -2.68
CA TYR A 314 -8.82 -1.95 -3.32
C TYR A 314 -9.07 -0.55 -2.74
N LEU A 315 -10.24 -0.33 -2.16
CA LEU A 315 -10.57 0.94 -1.49
C LEU A 315 -9.70 1.20 -0.25
N LYS A 316 -9.23 0.18 0.46
CA LYS A 316 -8.25 0.36 1.55
C LYS A 316 -6.98 1.04 1.06
N TYR A 317 -6.48 0.61 -0.11
CA TYR A 317 -5.26 1.14 -0.72
C TYR A 317 -5.47 2.55 -1.25
N TYR A 318 -6.32 2.68 -2.28
CA TYR A 318 -6.39 3.93 -3.04
C TYR A 318 -7.18 5.04 -2.35
N LEU A 319 -8.33 4.72 -1.76
CA LEU A 319 -9.06 5.72 -0.99
C LEU A 319 -8.27 6.12 0.26
N GLY A 320 -7.64 5.17 0.95
CA GLY A 320 -6.72 5.47 2.06
C GLY A 320 -5.59 6.42 1.65
N TYR A 321 -4.99 6.18 0.50
CA TYR A 321 -3.99 7.08 -0.10
C TYR A 321 -4.54 8.48 -0.37
N LEU A 322 -5.73 8.59 -0.96
CA LEU A 322 -6.36 9.89 -1.23
C LEU A 322 -6.71 10.66 0.05
N GLU A 323 -7.10 9.95 1.11
CA GLU A 323 -7.33 10.57 2.42
C GLU A 323 -6.01 11.08 3.04
N ILE A 324 -4.90 10.34 2.87
CA ILE A 324 -3.56 10.82 3.29
C ILE A 324 -3.14 12.07 2.50
N LEU A 325 -3.37 12.10 1.19
CA LEU A 325 -3.11 13.30 0.38
C LEU A 325 -3.97 14.49 0.85
N SER A 326 -5.24 14.26 1.15
CA SER A 326 -6.13 15.29 1.69
C SER A 326 -5.62 15.84 3.04
N LEU A 327 -5.15 14.97 3.94
CA LEU A 327 -4.50 15.38 5.19
C LEU A 327 -3.20 16.15 4.94
N GLN A 328 -2.41 15.74 3.96
CA GLN A 328 -1.18 16.43 3.58
C GLN A 328 -1.45 17.85 3.10
N ASP A 329 -2.44 18.02 2.23
CA ASP A 329 -2.80 19.35 1.71
C ASP A 329 -3.34 20.24 2.84
N LYS A 330 -4.13 19.69 3.74
CA LYS A 330 -4.58 20.39 4.94
C LYS A 330 -3.42 20.76 5.88
N ALA A 331 -2.44 19.87 6.02
CA ALA A 331 -1.23 20.17 6.80
C ALA A 331 -0.41 21.31 6.16
N LYS A 332 -0.27 21.33 4.83
CA LYS A 332 0.39 22.42 4.10
C LYS A 332 -0.33 23.75 4.34
N GLU A 333 -1.66 23.76 4.28
CA GLU A 333 -2.47 24.95 4.56
C GLU A 333 -2.31 25.43 5.99
N LEU A 334 -2.42 24.53 6.98
CA LEU A 334 -2.37 24.88 8.41
C LEU A 334 -0.97 25.31 8.87
N TRP A 335 0.06 24.62 8.38
CA TRP A 335 1.45 24.85 8.82
C TRP A 335 2.21 25.85 7.96
N GLY A 336 1.72 26.16 6.76
CA GLY A 336 2.35 27.13 5.85
C GLY A 336 3.83 26.87 5.64
N GLN A 337 4.68 27.83 5.99
CA GLN A 337 6.15 27.70 5.85
C GLN A 337 6.80 26.72 6.83
N ASP A 338 6.09 26.30 7.87
CA ASP A 338 6.56 25.28 8.82
C ASP A 338 6.23 23.85 8.36
N TYR A 339 5.61 23.68 7.19
CA TYR A 339 5.40 22.38 6.59
C TYR A 339 6.71 21.79 6.07
N THR A 340 6.99 20.53 6.45
CA THR A 340 8.00 19.70 5.80
C THR A 340 7.47 18.28 5.68
N PRO A 341 7.93 17.48 4.69
CA PRO A 341 7.58 16.06 4.61
C PRO A 341 7.88 15.32 5.92
N LEU A 342 9.06 15.54 6.51
CA LEU A 342 9.44 14.96 7.79
C LEU A 342 8.43 15.26 8.90
N ARG A 343 7.94 16.49 9.01
CA ARG A 343 6.95 16.88 10.01
C ARG A 343 5.61 16.15 9.78
N PHE A 344 5.18 16.07 8.54
CA PHE A 344 3.93 15.42 8.17
C PHE A 344 3.99 13.90 8.42
N HIS A 345 5.05 13.24 7.98
CA HIS A 345 5.24 11.81 8.22
C HIS A 345 5.38 11.49 9.71
N THR A 346 6.10 12.36 10.46
CA THR A 346 6.17 12.23 11.92
C THR A 346 4.79 12.32 12.57
N PHE A 347 3.97 13.29 12.13
CA PHE A 347 2.59 13.42 12.63
C PHE A 347 1.78 12.14 12.39
N LEU A 348 1.77 11.59 11.18
CA LEU A 348 1.00 10.39 10.85
C LEU A 348 1.48 9.17 11.65
N LEU A 349 2.79 8.92 11.69
CA LEU A 349 3.39 7.78 12.37
C LEU A 349 3.20 7.84 13.89
N GLN A 350 3.27 9.03 14.49
CA GLN A 350 3.01 9.24 15.92
C GLN A 350 1.51 9.20 16.27
N ALA A 351 0.66 9.57 15.32
CA ALA A 351 -0.77 9.35 15.48
C ALA A 351 -1.09 7.86 15.50
N GLY A 352 -0.38 7.07 14.69
CA GLY A 352 -0.60 5.65 14.51
C GLY A 352 -1.94 5.34 13.83
N PRO A 353 -2.23 4.05 13.60
CA PRO A 353 -3.47 3.64 12.92
C PRO A 353 -4.71 4.24 13.58
N SER A 354 -5.52 4.91 12.77
CA SER A 354 -6.75 5.61 13.18
C SER A 354 -7.65 5.83 11.97
N ASP A 355 -8.92 6.16 12.19
CA ASP A 355 -9.75 6.70 11.12
C ASP A 355 -9.34 8.13 10.74
N PHE A 356 -9.67 8.53 9.51
CA PHE A 356 -9.19 9.78 8.94
C PHE A 356 -9.83 11.01 9.59
N SER A 357 -11.06 10.92 10.10
CA SER A 357 -11.72 12.02 10.79
C SER A 357 -11.02 12.37 12.11
N ASN A 358 -10.55 11.37 12.84
CA ASN A 358 -9.74 11.57 14.04
C ASN A 358 -8.35 12.14 13.73
N LEU A 359 -7.72 11.70 12.64
CA LEU A 359 -6.43 12.26 12.19
C LEU A 359 -6.58 13.74 11.83
N GLU A 360 -7.63 14.09 11.09
CA GLU A 360 -7.93 15.47 10.72
C GLU A 360 -8.17 16.35 11.94
N LYS A 361 -8.97 15.85 12.91
CA LYS A 361 -9.18 16.55 14.18
C LYS A 361 -7.87 16.77 14.94
N ARG A 362 -7.02 15.74 15.05
CA ARG A 362 -5.71 15.86 15.68
C ARG A 362 -4.80 16.86 14.97
N LEU A 363 -4.82 16.87 13.63
CA LEU A 363 -4.05 17.81 12.84
C LEU A 363 -4.44 19.27 13.15
N THR A 364 -5.75 19.53 13.26
CA THR A 364 -6.28 20.88 13.55
C THR A 364 -6.09 21.32 15.01
N GLU A 365 -6.12 20.37 15.95
CA GLU A 365 -5.95 20.62 17.39
C GLU A 365 -4.48 20.68 17.81
N THR A 366 -3.56 20.22 16.96
CA THR A 366 -2.12 20.26 17.26
C THR A 366 -1.65 21.71 17.22
N PRO A 367 -1.24 22.31 18.36
CA PRO A 367 -0.78 23.69 18.37
C PRO A 367 0.37 23.86 17.37
N ILE A 368 0.44 25.01 16.70
CA ILE A 368 1.61 25.45 15.92
C ILE A 368 2.72 25.77 16.94
N THR A 369 3.15 24.78 17.67
CA THR A 369 4.34 24.91 18.50
C THR A 369 5.51 24.86 17.50
N ARG A 370 6.27 25.94 17.43
CA ARG A 370 7.64 25.93 16.90
C ARG A 370 8.43 24.90 17.71
N THR A 371 8.20 23.64 17.49
CA THR A 371 9.05 22.58 18.00
C THR A 371 10.29 22.64 17.12
N THR A 372 11.20 23.51 17.50
CA THR A 372 12.61 23.29 17.28
C THR A 372 12.84 21.90 17.87
N ILE A 373 12.71 20.84 17.05
CA ILE A 373 13.32 19.56 17.37
C ILE A 373 14.79 19.98 17.48
N ALA A 374 15.24 20.05 18.73
CA ALA A 374 16.63 20.24 19.01
C ALA A 374 17.38 18.99 18.51
N TYR A 375 17.63 18.93 17.23
CA TYR A 375 18.76 18.23 16.66
C TYR A 375 19.99 18.96 17.18
N THR A 376 20.21 18.76 18.49
CA THR A 376 21.21 19.42 19.28
C THR A 376 22.56 18.88 18.92
N GLN A 377 23.41 19.83 18.46
CA GLN A 377 24.80 19.94 18.89
C GLN A 377 25.79 18.84 18.54
N THR A 378 25.43 17.75 17.85
CA THR A 378 26.44 16.78 17.40
C THR A 378 27.09 17.20 16.07
N GLU A 379 26.38 17.94 15.21
CA GLU A 379 26.93 18.37 13.91
C GLU A 379 27.87 19.59 14.04
N LYS A 380 27.74 20.39 15.07
CA LYS A 380 28.69 21.52 15.30
C LYS A 380 30.08 21.11 15.79
N LYS A 381 30.24 19.84 16.23
CA LYS A 381 31.54 19.30 16.66
C LYS A 381 32.34 18.61 15.57
N LEU A 382 31.69 18.22 14.45
CA LEU A 382 32.40 17.63 13.30
C LEU A 382 32.89 18.66 12.26
N ALA A 383 32.38 19.87 12.28
CA ALA A 383 32.83 20.97 11.38
C ALA A 383 33.98 21.82 11.94
N MET A 384 34.51 21.48 13.12
CA MET A 384 35.65 22.17 13.76
C MET A 384 36.75 21.17 14.16
N ARG A 385 36.93 20.09 13.44
CA ARG A 385 38.17 19.30 13.52
C ARG A 385 38.71 18.94 12.16
#